data_1c47ce41f7e83b0d601331f9c39b0e80
#
_entry.id   1c47ce41f7e83b0d601331f9c39b0e80
#
_cell.length_a   1.000
_cell.length_b   1.000
_cell.length_c   1.000
_cell.angle_alpha   90.00
_cell.angle_beta   90.00
_cell.angle_gamma   90.00
#
_symmetry.space_group_name_H-M   'P 1'
#
loop_
_entity.id
_entity.type
_entity.pdbx_description
1 polymer ?
#
loop_
_entity_poly.entity_id
_entity_poly.type
_entity_poly.pdbx_seq_one_letter_code
_entity_poly.pdbx_strand_id
1 'polypeptide(L)'
;MSDPRYPIGKFSYTGPLTAEQKQQYLTDIEQTPSRLRAAVRGLSDQQLNTPYRDGGWTPRQVAHHVADSHMNSYIRFKLALTEDEPTIKPYMENLWAELPEAKHAPIEVSLALLDSLHQRWMLMLREFTGAEWKRAFRHPDLGPMSLEKTLALYSWHGRHHVAHVTSLREKMGW
;
A
#
# COMPACT_ATOMS: atom_id res chain seq x y z
N MET A 1 -15.26 4.95 19.42
CA MET A 1 -14.04 5.38 18.67
C MET A 1 -13.56 4.19 17.86
N SER A 2 -13.21 4.39 16.60
CA SER A 2 -12.64 3.32 15.76
C SER A 2 -11.26 2.92 16.27
N ASP A 3 -10.88 1.65 16.09
CA ASP A 3 -9.54 1.17 16.45
C ASP A 3 -8.50 1.89 15.58
N PRO A 4 -7.54 2.66 16.16
CA PRO A 4 -6.57 3.41 15.39
C PRO A 4 -5.62 2.53 14.55
N ARG A 5 -5.57 1.22 14.82
CA ARG A 5 -4.87 0.24 13.99
C ARG A 5 -5.59 -0.03 12.66
N TYR A 6 -6.89 0.21 12.62
CA TYR A 6 -7.74 -0.08 11.47
C TYR A 6 -8.73 1.07 11.22
N PRO A 7 -8.25 2.25 10.84
CA PRO A 7 -9.09 3.45 10.72
C PRO A 7 -10.22 3.31 9.69
N ILE A 8 -10.05 2.43 8.71
CA ILE A 8 -11.07 2.09 7.70
C ILE A 8 -11.55 0.63 7.80
N GLY A 9 -11.37 -0.02 8.96
CA GLY A 9 -11.69 -1.44 9.14
C GLY A 9 -10.58 -2.37 8.60
N LYS A 10 -10.72 -3.67 8.91
CA LYS A 10 -9.80 -4.72 8.46
C LYS A 10 -10.04 -5.07 6.99
N PHE A 11 -8.99 -5.52 6.31
CA PHE A 11 -9.13 -6.08 4.97
C PHE A 11 -10.04 -7.31 4.98
N SER A 12 -10.94 -7.38 4.01
CA SER A 12 -11.75 -8.57 3.72
C SER A 12 -11.85 -8.77 2.20
N TYR A 13 -11.89 -10.03 1.80
CA TYR A 13 -12.08 -10.42 0.40
C TYR A 13 -13.03 -11.61 0.37
N THR A 14 -14.17 -11.44 -0.27
CA THR A 14 -15.28 -12.41 -0.24
C THR A 14 -15.46 -13.20 -1.53
N GLY A 15 -14.53 -13.10 -2.45
CA GLY A 15 -14.59 -13.85 -3.70
C GLY A 15 -14.40 -12.99 -4.94
N PRO A 16 -14.73 -13.49 -6.12
CA PRO A 16 -14.48 -12.80 -7.38
C PRO A 16 -15.05 -11.38 -7.40
N LEU A 17 -14.25 -10.44 -7.89
CA LEU A 17 -14.66 -9.04 -7.99
C LEU A 17 -15.57 -8.82 -9.19
N THR A 18 -16.60 -7.97 -9.03
CA THR A 18 -17.35 -7.45 -10.17
C THR A 18 -16.46 -6.51 -11.01
N ALA A 19 -16.91 -6.21 -12.24
CA ALA A 19 -16.20 -5.26 -13.09
C ALA A 19 -16.10 -3.87 -12.44
N GLU A 20 -17.17 -3.42 -11.79
CA GLU A 20 -17.23 -2.15 -11.07
C GLU A 20 -16.24 -2.11 -9.89
N GLN A 21 -16.16 -3.20 -9.12
CA GLN A 21 -15.20 -3.31 -8.01
C GLN A 21 -13.75 -3.28 -8.52
N LYS A 22 -13.44 -3.98 -9.60
CA LYS A 22 -12.11 -3.94 -10.23
C LYS A 22 -11.75 -2.53 -10.67
N GLN A 23 -12.67 -1.86 -11.35
CA GLN A 23 -12.46 -0.48 -11.79
C GLN A 23 -12.25 0.46 -10.61
N GLN A 24 -13.03 0.33 -9.53
CA GLN A 24 -12.85 1.12 -8.32
C GLN A 24 -11.48 0.86 -7.69
N TYR A 25 -11.03 -0.39 -7.59
CA TYR A 25 -9.74 -0.73 -7.00
C TYR A 25 -8.56 -0.29 -7.86
N LEU A 26 -8.69 -0.33 -9.18
CA LEU A 26 -7.70 0.27 -10.09
C LEU A 26 -7.59 1.78 -9.86
N THR A 27 -8.72 2.47 -9.72
CA THR A 27 -8.76 3.90 -9.41
C THR A 27 -8.11 4.20 -8.04
N ASP A 28 -8.37 3.37 -7.03
CA ASP A 28 -7.75 3.54 -5.71
C ASP A 28 -6.22 3.39 -5.78
N ILE A 29 -5.71 2.39 -6.51
CA ILE A 29 -4.28 2.21 -6.73
C ILE A 29 -3.71 3.41 -7.49
N GLU A 30 -4.34 3.84 -8.58
CA GLU A 30 -3.90 5.00 -9.37
C GLU A 30 -3.78 6.27 -8.52
N GLN A 31 -4.72 6.47 -7.60
CA GLN A 31 -4.79 7.67 -6.75
C GLN A 31 -3.97 7.58 -5.46
N THR A 32 -3.45 6.40 -5.09
CA THR A 32 -2.71 6.22 -3.83
C THR A 32 -1.55 7.23 -3.68
N PRO A 33 -0.67 7.45 -4.70
CA PRO A 33 0.42 8.40 -4.55
C PRO A 33 -0.06 9.83 -4.27
N SER A 34 -1.03 10.32 -5.03
CA SER A 34 -1.57 11.67 -4.86
C SER A 34 -2.29 11.85 -3.52
N ARG A 35 -3.04 10.85 -3.08
CA ARG A 35 -3.71 10.85 -1.77
C ARG A 35 -2.71 10.85 -0.61
N LEU A 36 -1.65 10.02 -0.69
CA LEU A 36 -0.60 10.00 0.34
C LEU A 36 0.15 11.34 0.38
N ARG A 37 0.53 11.87 -0.78
CA ARG A 37 1.16 13.19 -0.88
C ARG A 37 0.30 14.29 -0.28
N ALA A 38 -1.01 14.29 -0.56
CA ALA A 38 -1.96 15.23 0.04
C ALA A 38 -2.06 15.07 1.57
N ALA A 39 -2.07 13.83 2.06
CA ALA A 39 -2.17 13.53 3.49
C ALA A 39 -0.96 14.06 4.28
N VAL A 40 0.25 14.00 3.73
CA VAL A 40 1.48 14.47 4.39
C VAL A 40 1.82 15.93 4.08
N ARG A 41 1.11 16.57 3.16
CA ARG A 41 1.40 17.95 2.73
C ARG A 41 1.37 18.93 3.90
N GLY A 42 2.41 19.75 4.00
CA GLY A 42 2.51 20.83 4.99
C GLY A 42 2.81 20.36 6.41
N LEU A 43 3.00 19.06 6.65
CA LEU A 43 3.43 18.57 7.94
C LEU A 43 4.88 19.00 8.19
N SER A 44 5.12 19.60 9.36
CA SER A 44 6.47 19.89 9.84
C SER A 44 7.23 18.60 10.16
N ASP A 45 8.55 18.70 10.33
CA ASP A 45 9.39 17.58 10.70
C ASP A 45 8.95 16.94 12.03
N GLN A 46 8.56 17.76 13.01
CA GLN A 46 7.99 17.26 14.27
C GLN A 46 6.70 16.48 14.06
N GLN A 47 5.80 16.96 13.22
CA GLN A 47 4.55 16.29 12.91
C GLN A 47 4.77 14.98 12.11
N LEU A 48 5.71 14.99 11.17
CA LEU A 48 6.13 13.78 10.45
C LEU A 48 6.71 12.70 11.37
N ASN A 49 7.24 13.08 12.53
CA ASN A 49 7.82 12.16 13.52
C ASN A 49 6.89 11.85 14.71
N THR A 50 5.62 12.28 14.65
CA THR A 50 4.61 11.99 15.69
C THR A 50 3.88 10.67 15.36
N PRO A 51 3.94 9.64 16.23
CA PRO A 51 3.25 8.37 15.97
C PRO A 51 1.73 8.53 15.91
N TYR A 52 1.06 7.85 14.97
CA TYR A 52 -0.41 7.91 14.84
C TYR A 52 -1.16 7.24 16.02
N ARG A 53 -0.46 6.42 16.81
CA ARG A 53 -0.91 5.82 18.08
C ARG A 53 0.31 5.43 18.92
N ASP A 54 0.09 5.06 20.17
CA ASP A 54 1.16 4.52 21.02
C ASP A 54 1.74 3.23 20.40
N GLY A 55 3.07 3.20 20.23
CA GLY A 55 3.79 2.11 19.57
C GLY A 55 3.45 1.95 18.08
N GLY A 56 2.78 2.92 17.46
CA GLY A 56 2.52 2.97 16.02
C GLY A 56 3.63 3.67 15.24
N TRP A 57 3.54 3.58 13.92
CA TRP A 57 4.46 4.29 13.03
C TRP A 57 4.16 5.78 12.97
N THR A 58 5.14 6.54 12.57
CA THR A 58 5.02 7.96 12.26
C THR A 58 4.55 8.15 10.81
N PRO A 59 3.99 9.33 10.43
CA PRO A 59 3.70 9.64 9.02
C PRO A 59 4.91 9.47 8.10
N ARG A 60 6.13 9.73 8.58
CA ARG A 60 7.37 9.48 7.85
C ARG A 60 7.54 7.99 7.54
N GLN A 61 7.48 7.14 8.56
CA GLN A 61 7.58 5.68 8.39
C GLN A 61 6.45 5.13 7.49
N VAL A 62 5.23 5.66 7.63
CA VAL A 62 4.11 5.31 6.74
C VAL A 62 4.41 5.64 5.28
N ALA A 63 4.97 6.83 4.99
CA ALA A 63 5.30 7.22 3.62
C ALA A 63 6.36 6.29 2.99
N HIS A 64 7.40 5.94 3.74
CA HIS A 64 8.42 4.99 3.28
C HIS A 64 7.86 3.58 3.13
N HIS A 65 7.10 3.10 4.12
CA HIS A 65 6.47 1.78 4.10
C HIS A 65 5.52 1.58 2.91
N VAL A 66 4.71 2.57 2.55
CA VAL A 66 3.81 2.45 1.40
C VAL A 66 4.61 2.26 0.10
N ALA A 67 5.71 2.99 -0.07
CA ALA A 67 6.59 2.81 -1.23
C ALA A 67 7.20 1.40 -1.26
N ASP A 68 7.73 0.91 -0.14
CA ASP A 68 8.33 -0.41 -0.02
C ASP A 68 7.31 -1.53 -0.29
N SER A 69 6.14 -1.43 0.32
CA SER A 69 5.08 -2.43 0.20
C SER A 69 4.53 -2.50 -1.22
N HIS A 70 4.27 -1.36 -1.85
CA HIS A 70 3.76 -1.30 -3.21
C HIS A 70 4.80 -1.75 -4.24
N MET A 71 6.10 -1.48 -4.02
CA MET A 71 7.18 -2.01 -4.83
C MET A 71 7.25 -3.55 -4.75
N ASN A 72 7.17 -4.11 -3.56
CA ASN A 72 7.09 -5.56 -3.36
C ASN A 72 5.87 -6.16 -4.08
N SER A 73 4.71 -5.51 -4.00
CA SER A 73 3.52 -5.97 -4.71
C SER A 73 3.68 -5.92 -6.22
N TYR A 74 4.21 -4.84 -6.77
CA TYR A 74 4.49 -4.74 -8.19
C TYR A 74 5.39 -5.88 -8.69
N ILE A 75 6.44 -6.21 -7.93
CA ILE A 75 7.31 -7.35 -8.24
C ILE A 75 6.52 -8.66 -8.20
N ARG A 76 5.67 -8.87 -7.20
CA ARG A 76 4.83 -10.08 -7.08
C ARG A 76 3.84 -10.22 -8.23
N PHE A 77 3.28 -9.12 -8.73
CA PHE A 77 2.47 -9.12 -9.95
C PHE A 77 3.28 -9.62 -11.15
N LYS A 78 4.49 -9.10 -11.35
CA LYS A 78 5.37 -9.54 -12.45
C LYS A 78 5.75 -11.01 -12.33
N LEU A 79 6.11 -11.48 -11.15
CA LEU A 79 6.42 -12.89 -10.91
C LEU A 79 5.22 -13.78 -11.25
N ALA A 80 4.03 -13.47 -10.75
CA ALA A 80 2.83 -14.25 -11.04
C ALA A 80 2.44 -14.28 -12.53
N LEU A 81 2.80 -13.24 -13.29
CA LEU A 81 2.54 -13.17 -14.74
C LEU A 81 3.55 -13.98 -15.56
N THR A 82 4.77 -14.16 -15.07
CA THR A 82 5.88 -14.76 -15.81
C THR A 82 6.25 -16.17 -15.35
N GLU A 83 5.82 -16.58 -14.17
CA GLU A 83 6.12 -17.87 -13.56
C GLU A 83 4.83 -18.57 -13.15
N ASP A 84 4.88 -19.89 -12.96
CA ASP A 84 3.72 -20.69 -12.55
C ASP A 84 3.64 -20.77 -11.02
N GLU A 85 2.68 -20.04 -10.43
CA GLU A 85 2.44 -19.90 -8.99
C GLU A 85 3.72 -19.79 -8.14
N PRO A 86 4.62 -18.84 -8.43
CA PRO A 86 5.90 -18.72 -7.72
C PRO A 86 5.69 -18.46 -6.25
N THR A 87 6.53 -19.06 -5.41
CA THR A 87 6.59 -18.71 -3.99
C THR A 87 7.38 -17.41 -3.83
N ILE A 88 6.74 -16.39 -3.27
CA ILE A 88 7.39 -15.09 -3.03
C ILE A 88 8.13 -15.09 -1.69
N LYS A 89 9.15 -14.25 -1.57
CA LYS A 89 9.80 -13.97 -0.30
C LYS A 89 9.06 -12.86 0.44
N PRO A 90 8.51 -13.10 1.65
CA PRO A 90 8.00 -12.03 2.50
C PRO A 90 9.15 -11.19 3.06
N TYR A 91 8.85 -9.99 3.49
CA TYR A 91 9.80 -9.12 4.18
C TYR A 91 9.26 -8.73 5.55
N MET A 92 10.16 -8.39 6.46
CA MET A 92 9.83 -8.01 7.84
C MET A 92 9.51 -6.52 7.88
N GLU A 93 8.27 -6.15 7.55
CA GLU A 93 7.83 -4.75 7.40
C GLU A 93 8.12 -3.90 8.64
N ASN A 94 7.93 -4.48 9.83
CA ASN A 94 8.22 -3.78 11.09
C ASN A 94 9.72 -3.48 11.25
N LEU A 95 10.59 -4.39 10.81
CA LEU A 95 12.04 -4.17 10.87
C LEU A 95 12.50 -3.17 9.81
N TRP A 96 11.90 -3.19 8.63
CA TRP A 96 12.20 -2.20 7.60
C TRP A 96 11.81 -0.79 8.07
N ALA A 97 10.65 -0.64 8.70
CA ALA A 97 10.22 0.65 9.26
C ALA A 97 11.14 1.18 10.38
N GLU A 98 11.97 0.32 10.98
CA GLU A 98 12.95 0.69 12.01
C GLU A 98 14.32 1.07 11.43
N LEU A 99 14.57 0.88 10.15
CA LEU A 99 15.83 1.25 9.51
C LEU A 99 16.03 2.78 9.54
N PRO A 100 17.29 3.25 9.59
CA PRO A 100 17.59 4.68 9.70
C PRO A 100 16.97 5.53 8.59
N GLU A 101 16.92 5.02 7.34
CA GLU A 101 16.33 5.76 6.23
C GLU A 101 14.80 5.89 6.37
N ALA A 102 14.10 4.87 6.88
CA ALA A 102 12.66 4.93 7.12
C ALA A 102 12.29 5.92 8.25
N LYS A 103 13.22 6.18 9.16
CA LYS A 103 13.05 7.10 10.29
C LYS A 103 13.49 8.53 9.98
N HIS A 104 14.46 8.72 9.09
CA HIS A 104 15.15 10.01 8.97
C HIS A 104 15.22 10.57 7.55
N ALA A 105 15.02 9.76 6.51
CA ALA A 105 15.09 10.26 5.14
C ALA A 105 13.94 11.25 4.83
N PRO A 106 14.17 12.19 3.91
CA PRO A 106 13.09 13.02 3.37
C PRO A 106 12.01 12.16 2.73
N ILE A 107 10.74 12.39 3.08
CA ILE A 107 9.62 11.61 2.52
C ILE A 107 9.47 11.77 1.00
N GLU A 108 9.96 12.88 0.44
CA GLU A 108 9.86 13.17 -0.99
C GLU A 108 10.52 12.09 -1.87
N VAL A 109 11.58 11.44 -1.39
CA VAL A 109 12.23 10.35 -2.14
C VAL A 109 11.29 9.14 -2.31
N SER A 110 10.54 8.78 -1.27
CA SER A 110 9.57 7.70 -1.35
C SER A 110 8.29 8.10 -2.06
N LEU A 111 7.84 9.35 -1.93
CA LEU A 111 6.69 9.86 -2.69
C LEU A 111 6.99 9.89 -4.19
N ALA A 112 8.19 10.30 -4.62
CA ALA A 112 8.61 10.27 -6.01
C ALA A 112 8.75 8.85 -6.56
N LEU A 113 9.31 7.93 -5.76
CA LEU A 113 9.38 6.50 -6.08
C LEU A 113 7.98 5.92 -6.28
N LEU A 114 7.06 6.21 -5.37
CA LEU A 114 5.68 5.72 -5.41
C LEU A 114 4.92 6.25 -6.64
N ASP A 115 5.08 7.54 -6.98
CA ASP A 115 4.50 8.14 -8.19
C ASP A 115 4.94 7.38 -9.45
N SER A 116 6.25 7.19 -9.63
CA SER A 116 6.82 6.50 -10.81
C SER A 116 6.44 5.01 -10.85
N LEU A 117 6.44 4.36 -9.69
CA LEU A 117 6.05 2.96 -9.55
C LEU A 117 4.60 2.75 -9.96
N HIS A 118 3.67 3.58 -9.44
CA HIS A 118 2.26 3.46 -9.74
C HIS A 118 1.93 3.77 -11.20
N GLN A 119 2.60 4.75 -11.82
CA GLN A 119 2.46 4.97 -13.26
C GLN A 119 2.80 3.71 -14.06
N ARG A 120 3.93 3.07 -13.78
CA ARG A 120 4.32 1.81 -14.43
C ARG A 120 3.36 0.66 -14.11
N TRP A 121 2.90 0.57 -12.86
CA TRP A 121 1.97 -0.47 -12.44
C TRP A 121 0.63 -0.32 -13.16
N MET A 122 0.10 0.89 -13.25
CA MET A 122 -1.15 1.15 -13.96
C MET A 122 -1.06 0.85 -15.46
N LEU A 123 0.08 1.13 -16.12
CA LEU A 123 0.30 0.72 -17.51
C LEU A 123 0.17 -0.80 -17.68
N MET A 124 0.71 -1.59 -16.74
CA MET A 124 0.59 -3.05 -16.75
C MET A 124 -0.85 -3.50 -16.45
N LEU A 125 -1.48 -2.97 -15.41
CA LEU A 125 -2.81 -3.40 -14.97
C LEU A 125 -3.93 -3.10 -15.97
N ARG A 126 -3.78 -2.04 -16.78
CA ARG A 126 -4.75 -1.66 -17.82
C ARG A 126 -4.79 -2.65 -19.00
N GLU A 127 -3.72 -3.42 -19.20
CA GLU A 127 -3.64 -4.45 -20.23
C GLU A 127 -4.25 -5.80 -19.78
N PHE A 128 -4.65 -5.92 -18.50
CA PHE A 128 -5.17 -7.17 -17.97
C PHE A 128 -6.54 -7.50 -18.52
N THR A 129 -6.66 -8.72 -19.03
CA THR A 129 -7.90 -9.38 -19.39
C THR A 129 -8.41 -10.27 -18.25
N GLY A 130 -9.35 -11.15 -18.50
CA GLY A 130 -9.85 -12.07 -17.46
C GLY A 130 -8.84 -13.11 -16.99
N ALA A 131 -7.86 -13.47 -17.84
CA ALA A 131 -6.89 -14.53 -17.55
C ALA A 131 -5.82 -14.09 -16.54
N GLU A 132 -5.28 -12.87 -16.69
CA GLU A 132 -4.24 -12.34 -15.81
C GLU A 132 -4.73 -12.22 -14.38
N TRP A 133 -5.99 -11.83 -14.15
CA TRP A 133 -6.57 -11.71 -12.80
C TRP A 133 -6.60 -13.04 -12.03
N LYS A 134 -6.61 -14.17 -12.74
CA LYS A 134 -6.60 -15.52 -12.15
C LYS A 134 -5.19 -16.03 -11.84
N ARG A 135 -4.14 -15.41 -12.41
CA ARG A 135 -2.76 -15.73 -12.07
C ARG A 135 -2.54 -15.51 -10.59
N ALA A 136 -1.64 -16.28 -9.98
CA ALA A 136 -1.41 -16.28 -8.54
C ALA A 136 0.07 -16.43 -8.21
N PHE A 137 0.40 -16.08 -6.99
CA PHE A 137 1.65 -16.43 -6.32
C PHE A 137 1.35 -17.08 -4.96
N ARG A 138 2.31 -17.76 -4.37
CA ARG A 138 2.21 -18.33 -3.01
C ARG A 138 2.91 -17.43 -2.02
N HIS A 139 2.15 -16.91 -1.06
CA HIS A 139 2.72 -16.24 0.10
C HIS A 139 2.95 -17.29 1.20
N PRO A 140 4.15 -17.40 1.81
CA PRO A 140 4.43 -18.42 2.83
C PRO A 140 3.43 -18.45 3.98
N ASP A 141 2.98 -17.27 4.44
CA ASP A 141 2.07 -17.15 5.60
C ASP A 141 0.59 -17.10 5.21
N LEU A 142 0.26 -16.56 4.02
CA LEU A 142 -1.12 -16.30 3.59
C LEU A 142 -1.65 -17.33 2.57
N GLY A 143 -0.79 -18.24 2.11
CA GLY A 143 -1.11 -19.20 1.07
C GLY A 143 -1.28 -18.58 -0.32
N PRO A 144 -2.09 -19.19 -1.21
CA PRO A 144 -2.31 -18.70 -2.58
C PRO A 144 -2.97 -17.32 -2.61
N MET A 145 -2.38 -16.42 -3.40
CA MET A 145 -2.84 -15.05 -3.60
C MET A 145 -3.04 -14.79 -5.09
N SER A 146 -4.29 -14.77 -5.55
CA SER A 146 -4.58 -14.35 -6.93
C SER A 146 -4.26 -12.87 -7.14
N LEU A 147 -3.97 -12.46 -8.37
CA LEU A 147 -3.75 -11.06 -8.70
C LEU A 147 -5.00 -10.21 -8.46
N GLU A 148 -6.19 -10.78 -8.62
CA GLU A 148 -7.45 -10.13 -8.27
C GLU A 148 -7.57 -9.85 -6.76
N LYS A 149 -7.29 -10.85 -5.90
CA LYS A 149 -7.26 -10.66 -4.44
C LYS A 149 -6.18 -9.67 -4.02
N THR A 150 -5.05 -9.69 -4.69
CA THR A 150 -3.93 -8.78 -4.43
C THR A 150 -4.29 -7.34 -4.84
N LEU A 151 -5.02 -7.15 -5.94
CA LEU A 151 -5.58 -5.84 -6.33
C LEU A 151 -6.47 -5.29 -5.21
N ALA A 152 -7.41 -6.09 -4.70
CA ALA A 152 -8.29 -5.69 -3.59
C ALA A 152 -7.49 -5.34 -2.33
N LEU A 153 -6.48 -6.14 -1.99
CA LEU A 153 -5.61 -5.90 -0.84
C LEU A 153 -4.87 -4.56 -0.97
N TYR A 154 -4.31 -4.25 -2.13
CA TYR A 154 -3.51 -3.03 -2.30
C TYR A 154 -4.36 -1.77 -2.52
N SER A 155 -5.59 -1.89 -3.03
CA SER A 155 -6.60 -0.83 -2.95
C SER A 155 -6.91 -0.48 -1.49
N TRP A 156 -7.17 -1.49 -0.65
CA TRP A 156 -7.40 -1.30 0.78
C TRP A 156 -6.15 -0.75 1.48
N HIS A 157 -4.97 -1.31 1.21
CA HIS A 157 -3.69 -0.96 1.85
C HIS A 157 -3.32 0.52 1.65
N GLY A 158 -3.41 1.03 0.43
CA GLY A 158 -3.17 2.43 0.14
C GLY A 158 -4.10 3.37 0.92
N ARG A 159 -5.42 3.08 0.89
CA ARG A 159 -6.42 3.85 1.64
C ARG A 159 -6.23 3.75 3.14
N HIS A 160 -5.86 2.57 3.64
CA HIS A 160 -5.61 2.30 5.05
C HIS A 160 -4.46 3.15 5.61
N HIS A 161 -3.35 3.22 4.91
CA HIS A 161 -2.20 4.00 5.33
C HIS A 161 -2.41 5.51 5.15
N VAL A 162 -3.11 5.94 4.12
CA VAL A 162 -3.56 7.34 4.00
C VAL A 162 -4.44 7.71 5.20
N ALA A 163 -5.37 6.82 5.59
CA ALA A 163 -6.26 7.06 6.73
C ALA A 163 -5.52 7.12 8.09
N HIS A 164 -4.41 6.40 8.28
CA HIS A 164 -3.58 6.58 9.48
C HIS A 164 -3.08 8.02 9.61
N VAL A 165 -2.62 8.61 8.50
CA VAL A 165 -2.10 9.98 8.51
C VAL A 165 -3.23 11.01 8.68
N THR A 166 -4.33 10.87 7.92
CA THR A 166 -5.44 11.84 7.98
C THR A 166 -6.15 11.81 9.33
N SER A 167 -6.36 10.61 9.92
CA SER A 167 -6.94 10.49 11.26
C SER A 167 -6.05 11.07 12.35
N LEU A 168 -4.71 10.93 12.21
CA LEU A 168 -3.78 11.63 13.11
C LEU A 168 -3.93 13.14 12.99
N ARG A 169 -3.98 13.68 11.77
CA ARG A 169 -4.16 15.13 11.54
C ARG A 169 -5.45 15.64 12.14
N GLU A 170 -6.55 14.94 11.92
CA GLU A 170 -7.86 15.28 12.53
C GLU A 170 -7.80 15.29 14.05
N LYS A 171 -7.21 14.25 14.65
CA LYS A 171 -7.05 14.13 16.12
C LYS A 171 -6.22 15.27 16.71
N MET A 172 -5.19 15.71 15.99
CA MET A 172 -4.24 16.72 16.44
C MET A 172 -4.59 18.16 16.01
N GLY A 173 -5.60 18.33 15.16
CA GLY A 173 -6.01 19.63 14.63
C GLY A 173 -5.01 20.23 13.63
N TRP A 174 -4.35 19.41 12.81
CA TRP A 174 -3.31 19.82 11.83
C TRP A 174 -3.86 20.02 10.42
#